data_95989e3ba1b08d870ca30d8c6e57ab11
#
_entry.id   95989e3ba1b08d870ca30d8c6e57ab11
#
_cell.length_a   1.000
_cell.length_b   1.000
_cell.length_c   1.000
_cell.angle_alpha   90.00
_cell.angle_beta   90.00
_cell.angle_gamma   90.00
#
_symmetry.space_group_name_H-M   'P 1'
#
loop_
_entity.id
_entity.type
_entity.pdbx_description
1 polymer ?
#
loop_
_entity_poly.entity_id
_entity_poly.type
_entity_poly.pdbx_seq_one_letter_code
_entity_poly.pdbx_strand_id
1 'polypeptide(L)'
;KQYFYKEKILNIPTRDWMYVFTCLILGTGVVVNSIFKNLWGRARPNDTIQFNGDEPFTIPWLNVDYCDTNCSFVSGDVSFFTLSLAVLIIFNKQSWNTYAYIGIGLISLLRIMEGDHFFSDTIMSFIITYVIIKVLYNMFQHFPEDLNLNSLKPINFSKVKWRSRKDSNPD
;
A
#
# COMPACT_ATOMS: atom_id res chain seq x y z
N LYS A 1 24.99 -27.64 -0.23
CA LYS A 1 24.42 -26.36 -0.78
C LYS A 1 22.89 -26.38 -0.96
N GLN A 2 22.17 -27.14 -0.16
CA GLN A 2 20.71 -27.32 -0.27
C GLN A 2 19.94 -26.85 0.98
N TYR A 3 20.52 -26.04 1.87
CA TYR A 3 19.94 -25.77 3.20
C TYR A 3 19.16 -24.47 3.34
N PHE A 4 19.04 -23.59 2.32
CA PHE A 4 18.44 -22.28 2.50
C PHE A 4 16.94 -22.16 2.10
N TYR A 5 16.27 -23.26 1.73
CA TYR A 5 14.95 -23.15 1.06
C TYR A 5 13.79 -23.88 1.74
N LYS A 6 13.90 -24.25 3.01
CA LYS A 6 12.85 -25.03 3.69
C LYS A 6 12.40 -24.50 5.04
N GLU A 7 12.85 -23.35 5.44
CA GLU A 7 12.36 -22.78 6.70
C GLU A 7 11.21 -21.82 6.41
N LYS A 8 9.99 -22.27 6.63
CA LYS A 8 8.82 -21.42 6.79
C LYS A 8 9.11 -20.50 7.96
N ILE A 9 9.27 -19.21 7.71
CA ILE A 9 9.42 -18.21 8.77
C ILE A 9 8.13 -18.27 9.59
N LEU A 10 8.24 -18.66 10.87
CA LEU A 10 7.08 -18.84 11.78
C LEU A 10 6.02 -19.83 11.23
N ASN A 11 6.43 -20.87 10.47
CA ASN A 11 5.52 -21.81 9.80
C ASN A 11 4.54 -21.19 8.79
N ILE A 12 4.81 -19.98 8.31
CA ILE A 12 3.99 -19.27 7.31
C ILE A 12 4.63 -19.45 5.93
N PRO A 13 3.84 -19.78 4.88
CA PRO A 13 4.33 -19.91 3.51
C PRO A 13 4.96 -18.60 2.99
N THR A 14 5.97 -18.72 2.12
CA THR A 14 6.62 -17.56 1.48
C THR A 14 5.61 -16.69 0.72
N ARG A 15 4.63 -17.29 0.06
CA ARG A 15 3.51 -16.60 -0.61
C ARG A 15 2.82 -15.60 0.30
N ASP A 16 2.53 -15.98 1.53
CA ASP A 16 1.75 -15.17 2.47
C ASP A 16 2.58 -13.97 2.98
N TRP A 17 3.89 -14.15 3.18
CA TRP A 17 4.79 -13.03 3.44
C TRP A 17 4.88 -12.06 2.26
N MET A 18 5.00 -12.60 1.04
CA MET A 18 4.98 -11.77 -0.18
C MET A 18 3.69 -10.97 -0.29
N TYR A 19 2.55 -11.56 0.05
CA TYR A 19 1.28 -10.86 0.09
C TYR A 19 1.32 -9.65 1.04
N VAL A 20 1.77 -9.83 2.29
CA VAL A 20 1.84 -8.72 3.27
C VAL A 20 2.80 -7.63 2.81
N PHE A 21 3.99 -8.00 2.31
CA PHE A 21 4.94 -7.01 1.76
C PHE A 21 4.37 -6.28 0.54
N THR A 22 3.63 -6.97 -0.32
CA THR A 22 2.97 -6.34 -1.46
C THR A 22 1.87 -5.37 -1.00
N CYS A 23 1.08 -5.73 0.02
CA CYS A 23 0.12 -4.82 0.63
C CYS A 23 0.80 -3.56 1.20
N LEU A 24 1.95 -3.71 1.87
CA LEU A 24 2.70 -2.58 2.41
C LEU A 24 3.23 -1.67 1.29
N ILE A 25 3.89 -2.24 0.28
CA ILE A 25 4.51 -1.47 -0.79
C ILE A 25 3.46 -0.82 -1.69
N LEU A 26 2.51 -1.58 -2.22
CA LEU A 26 1.49 -1.06 -3.13
C LEU A 26 0.43 -0.25 -2.40
N GLY A 27 -0.10 -0.74 -1.27
CA GLY A 27 -1.16 -0.07 -0.54
C GLY A 27 -0.68 1.21 0.11
N THR A 28 0.11 1.08 1.16
CA THR A 28 0.56 2.23 1.94
C THR A 28 1.64 3.03 1.20
N GLY A 29 2.63 2.38 0.59
CA GLY A 29 3.76 3.04 -0.07
C GLY A 29 3.33 3.78 -1.34
N VAL A 30 2.86 3.06 -2.35
CA VAL A 30 2.58 3.64 -3.67
C VAL A 30 1.24 4.37 -3.69
N VAL A 31 0.13 3.68 -3.37
CA VAL A 31 -1.20 4.28 -3.55
C VAL A 31 -1.43 5.41 -2.56
N VAL A 32 -1.18 5.18 -1.27
CA VAL A 32 -1.46 6.20 -0.24
C VAL A 32 -0.39 7.28 -0.23
N ASN A 33 0.88 6.95 -0.01
CA ASN A 33 1.90 7.97 0.20
C ASN A 33 2.47 8.59 -1.09
N SER A 34 2.50 7.85 -2.22
CA SER A 34 3.04 8.42 -3.47
C SER A 34 1.95 9.06 -4.34
N ILE A 35 0.77 8.42 -4.47
CA ILE A 35 -0.29 8.92 -5.35
C ILE A 35 -1.14 9.95 -4.60
N PHE A 36 -1.88 9.53 -3.56
CA PHE A 36 -2.83 10.44 -2.93
C PHE A 36 -2.18 11.60 -2.18
N LYS A 37 -1.12 11.38 -1.41
CA LYS A 37 -0.48 12.45 -0.64
C LYS A 37 0.25 13.51 -1.47
N ASN A 38 0.65 13.19 -2.70
CA ASN A 38 1.41 14.13 -3.54
C ASN A 38 0.62 14.64 -4.74
N LEU A 39 -0.48 13.99 -5.12
CA LEU A 39 -1.24 14.35 -6.31
C LEU A 39 -2.64 14.90 -6.01
N TRP A 40 -3.10 14.84 -4.75
CA TRP A 40 -4.45 15.27 -4.39
C TRP A 40 -4.53 16.73 -3.98
N GLY A 41 -3.44 17.29 -3.45
CA GLY A 41 -3.26 18.69 -3.14
C GLY A 41 -4.14 19.25 -2.01
N ARG A 42 -4.82 18.40 -1.20
CA ARG A 42 -5.69 18.83 -0.12
C ARG A 42 -4.90 19.35 1.07
N ALA A 43 -5.16 20.60 1.48
CA ALA A 43 -4.58 21.18 2.70
C ALA A 43 -4.98 20.38 3.95
N ARG A 44 -4.13 20.37 4.97
CA ARG A 44 -4.43 19.78 6.28
C ARG A 44 -5.39 20.67 7.07
N PRO A 45 -6.15 20.13 8.05
CA PRO A 45 -6.97 20.95 8.93
C PRO A 45 -6.24 22.17 9.51
N ASN A 46 -5.02 21.97 10.05
CA ASN A 46 -4.22 23.04 10.65
C ASN A 46 -3.81 24.14 9.66
N ASP A 47 -3.79 23.86 8.35
CA ASP A 47 -3.44 24.82 7.31
C ASP A 47 -4.66 25.58 6.79
N THR A 48 -5.89 25.21 7.24
CA THR A 48 -7.11 25.84 6.72
C THR A 48 -7.53 27.06 7.52
N ILE A 49 -8.20 27.99 6.85
CA ILE A 49 -8.72 29.26 7.42
C ILE A 49 -9.58 29.01 8.66
N GLN A 50 -10.32 27.89 8.71
CA GLN A 50 -11.18 27.51 9.85
C GLN A 50 -10.37 27.23 11.12
N PHE A 51 -9.09 26.92 11.00
CA PHE A 51 -8.17 26.64 12.10
C PHE A 51 -6.98 27.60 12.15
N ASN A 52 -7.15 28.84 11.65
CA ASN A 52 -6.17 29.93 11.60
C ASN A 52 -5.00 29.69 10.62
N GLY A 53 -5.17 28.85 9.63
CA GLY A 53 -4.27 28.75 8.48
C GLY A 53 -4.72 29.66 7.33
N ASP A 54 -4.06 29.52 6.18
CA ASP A 54 -4.27 30.40 5.01
C ASP A 54 -5.07 29.73 3.89
N GLU A 55 -5.21 28.38 3.92
CA GLU A 55 -5.80 27.62 2.83
C GLU A 55 -7.32 27.43 2.99
N PRO A 56 -8.09 27.38 1.89
CA PRO A 56 -9.52 27.13 1.97
C PRO A 56 -9.83 25.64 2.29
N PHE A 57 -10.90 25.40 3.04
CA PHE A 57 -11.41 24.05 3.24
C PHE A 57 -11.91 23.46 1.92
N THR A 58 -11.56 22.18 1.67
CA THR A 58 -12.01 21.45 0.48
C THR A 58 -12.63 20.10 0.84
N ILE A 59 -13.57 19.66 0.01
CA ILE A 59 -14.19 18.34 0.14
C ILE A 59 -13.23 17.24 -0.31
N PRO A 60 -13.30 16.01 0.26
CA PRO A 60 -12.27 14.97 0.07
C PRO A 60 -12.11 14.47 -1.36
N TRP A 61 -13.15 14.53 -2.20
CA TRP A 61 -13.09 14.05 -3.60
C TRP A 61 -12.73 15.12 -4.61
N LEU A 62 -12.43 16.34 -4.16
CA LEU A 62 -11.97 17.40 -5.03
C LEU A 62 -10.43 17.40 -5.06
N ASN A 63 -9.87 17.18 -6.26
CA ASN A 63 -8.46 17.38 -6.50
C ASN A 63 -8.19 18.89 -6.61
N VAL A 64 -7.24 19.39 -5.85
CA VAL A 64 -6.91 20.81 -5.71
C VAL A 64 -5.40 20.99 -5.61
N ASP A 65 -4.93 22.22 -5.53
CA ASP A 65 -3.52 22.58 -5.47
C ASP A 65 -3.24 23.52 -4.29
N TYR A 66 -3.67 23.12 -3.10
CA TYR A 66 -3.45 23.88 -1.85
C TYR A 66 -2.37 23.22 -0.95
N CYS A 67 -1.68 22.22 -1.48
CA CYS A 67 -0.61 21.51 -0.79
C CYS A 67 0.26 20.78 -1.80
N ASP A 68 1.56 21.03 -1.79
CA ASP A 68 2.52 20.45 -2.75
C ASP A 68 2.96 19.04 -2.37
N THR A 69 3.20 18.79 -1.10
CA THR A 69 3.76 17.51 -0.63
C THR A 69 3.20 17.11 0.73
N ASN A 70 3.09 15.80 0.96
CA ASN A 70 2.61 15.24 2.22
C ASN A 70 1.25 15.81 2.67
N CYS A 71 0.34 15.95 1.73
CA CYS A 71 -0.96 16.55 1.89
C CYS A 71 -1.90 15.73 2.80
N SER A 72 -3.08 16.31 3.14
CA SER A 72 -4.02 15.70 4.07
C SER A 72 -4.64 14.39 3.54
N PHE A 73 -5.00 14.33 2.27
CA PHE A 73 -5.72 13.19 1.69
C PHE A 73 -4.74 12.17 1.09
N VAL A 74 -4.70 10.91 1.50
CA VAL A 74 -5.40 10.28 2.62
C VAL A 74 -4.40 10.01 3.77
N SER A 75 -4.87 9.55 4.96
CA SER A 75 -3.97 9.31 6.11
C SER A 75 -3.05 8.09 5.89
N GLY A 76 -1.73 8.33 5.89
CA GLY A 76 -0.72 7.28 5.79
C GLY A 76 -0.67 6.37 7.03
N ASP A 77 -0.85 6.96 8.21
CA ASP A 77 -0.81 6.23 9.49
C ASP A 77 -1.99 5.27 9.60
N VAL A 78 -3.20 5.73 9.23
CA VAL A 78 -4.39 4.87 9.22
C VAL A 78 -4.22 3.73 8.20
N SER A 79 -3.65 4.02 7.02
CA SER A 79 -3.33 2.98 6.04
C SER A 79 -2.36 1.94 6.62
N PHE A 80 -1.29 2.39 7.28
CA PHE A 80 -0.30 1.50 7.89
C PHE A 80 -0.93 0.61 8.98
N PHE A 81 -1.73 1.19 9.88
CA PHE A 81 -2.44 0.39 10.90
C PHE A 81 -3.45 -0.58 10.29
N THR A 82 -4.07 -0.23 9.18
CA THR A 82 -5.01 -1.13 8.46
C THR A 82 -4.31 -2.39 7.93
N LEU A 83 -2.99 -2.35 7.66
CA LEU A 83 -2.21 -3.53 7.28
C LEU A 83 -2.20 -4.63 8.36
N SER A 84 -2.49 -4.29 9.63
CA SER A 84 -2.66 -5.31 10.68
C SER A 84 -3.70 -6.36 10.31
N LEU A 85 -4.73 -6.00 9.54
CA LEU A 85 -5.74 -6.93 9.05
C LEU A 85 -5.15 -7.95 8.06
N ALA A 86 -4.21 -7.54 7.20
CA ALA A 86 -3.50 -8.46 6.31
C ALA A 86 -2.62 -9.45 7.11
N VAL A 87 -1.94 -8.96 8.15
CA VAL A 87 -1.15 -9.79 9.05
C VAL A 87 -2.04 -10.80 9.79
N LEU A 88 -3.20 -10.37 10.32
CA LEU A 88 -4.14 -11.27 11.00
C LEU A 88 -4.70 -12.37 10.07
N ILE A 89 -4.84 -12.08 8.79
CA ILE A 89 -5.26 -13.08 7.79
C ILE A 89 -4.20 -14.18 7.68
N ILE A 90 -2.93 -13.85 7.48
CA ILE A 90 -1.86 -14.87 7.29
C ILE A 90 -1.60 -15.69 8.55
N PHE A 91 -1.79 -15.11 9.72
CA PHE A 91 -1.68 -15.85 10.99
C PHE A 91 -2.95 -16.62 11.38
N ASN A 92 -4.00 -16.56 10.56
CA ASN A 92 -5.32 -17.15 10.85
C ASN A 92 -5.89 -16.69 12.21
N LYS A 93 -5.73 -15.41 12.53
CA LYS A 93 -6.13 -14.78 13.78
C LYS A 93 -7.28 -13.78 13.62
N GLN A 94 -8.25 -14.07 12.75
CA GLN A 94 -9.38 -13.17 12.47
C GLN A 94 -10.21 -12.80 13.70
N SER A 95 -10.17 -13.62 14.77
CA SER A 95 -10.78 -13.27 16.05
C SER A 95 -10.20 -11.99 16.69
N TRP A 96 -8.99 -11.57 16.26
CA TRP A 96 -8.33 -10.35 16.72
C TRP A 96 -8.69 -9.11 15.87
N ASN A 97 -9.50 -9.28 14.84
CA ASN A 97 -9.90 -8.14 13.98
C ASN A 97 -10.56 -7.01 14.77
N THR A 98 -11.34 -7.33 15.81
CA THR A 98 -11.97 -6.30 16.66
C THR A 98 -10.93 -5.39 17.29
N TYR A 99 -9.83 -5.95 17.81
CA TYR A 99 -8.75 -5.15 18.39
C TYR A 99 -8.02 -4.33 17.32
N ALA A 100 -7.84 -4.89 16.11
CA ALA A 100 -7.28 -4.14 14.99
C ALA A 100 -8.17 -2.95 14.60
N TYR A 101 -9.50 -3.13 14.50
CA TYR A 101 -10.43 -2.04 14.22
C TYR A 101 -10.43 -0.98 15.33
N ILE A 102 -10.34 -1.37 16.61
CA ILE A 102 -10.19 -0.43 17.72
C ILE A 102 -8.88 0.37 17.55
N GLY A 103 -7.77 -0.28 17.25
CA GLY A 103 -6.48 0.38 17.01
C GLY A 103 -6.53 1.35 15.85
N ILE A 104 -7.15 0.96 14.72
CA ILE A 104 -7.37 1.85 13.56
C ILE A 104 -8.21 3.06 13.94
N GLY A 105 -9.28 2.86 14.74
CA GLY A 105 -10.12 3.95 15.24
C GLY A 105 -9.35 4.90 16.14
N LEU A 106 -8.52 4.39 17.06
CA LEU A 106 -7.70 5.20 17.96
C LEU A 106 -6.68 6.04 17.20
N ILE A 107 -5.94 5.45 16.26
CA ILE A 107 -4.98 6.23 15.45
C ILE A 107 -5.70 7.26 14.59
N SER A 108 -6.90 6.94 14.05
CA SER A 108 -7.71 7.90 13.30
C SER A 108 -8.09 9.11 14.17
N LEU A 109 -8.55 8.88 15.40
CA LEU A 109 -8.87 9.93 16.35
C LEU A 109 -7.66 10.80 16.68
N LEU A 110 -6.50 10.18 16.95
CA LEU A 110 -5.26 10.91 17.22
C LEU A 110 -4.90 11.83 16.06
N ARG A 111 -4.92 11.34 14.82
CA ARG A 111 -4.59 12.16 13.63
C ARG A 111 -5.58 13.33 13.41
N ILE A 112 -6.86 13.12 13.76
CA ILE A 112 -7.86 14.19 13.70
C ILE A 112 -7.62 15.23 14.81
N MET A 113 -7.34 14.79 16.04
CA MET A 113 -7.07 15.67 17.18
C MET A 113 -5.80 16.51 17.00
N GLU A 114 -4.78 15.96 16.32
CA GLU A 114 -3.55 16.69 15.98
C GLU A 114 -3.78 17.72 14.85
N GLY A 115 -4.93 17.68 14.16
CA GLY A 115 -5.21 18.56 13.02
C GLY A 115 -4.44 18.18 11.76
N ASP A 116 -3.92 16.96 11.70
CA ASP A 116 -3.18 16.45 10.53
C ASP A 116 -4.10 15.98 9.41
N HIS A 117 -5.28 15.43 9.78
CA HIS A 117 -6.22 14.82 8.86
C HIS A 117 -7.67 15.14 9.21
N PHE A 118 -8.49 15.35 8.20
CA PHE A 118 -9.94 15.37 8.39
C PHE A 118 -10.48 13.96 8.62
N PHE A 119 -11.65 13.86 9.26
CA PHE A 119 -12.34 12.58 9.46
C PHE A 119 -12.52 11.78 8.15
N SER A 120 -12.86 12.49 7.06
CA SER A 120 -12.97 11.87 5.73
C SER A 120 -11.69 11.22 5.22
N ASP A 121 -10.52 11.81 5.52
CA ASP A 121 -9.22 11.31 5.07
C ASP A 121 -8.87 9.98 5.75
N THR A 122 -9.23 9.85 7.03
CA THR A 122 -9.01 8.61 7.80
C THR A 122 -9.93 7.49 7.33
N ILE A 123 -11.21 7.78 7.07
CA ILE A 123 -12.17 6.79 6.55
C ILE A 123 -11.74 6.34 5.15
N MET A 124 -11.41 7.26 4.25
CA MET A 124 -11.00 6.92 2.89
C MET A 124 -9.70 6.11 2.88
N SER A 125 -8.76 6.45 3.77
CA SER A 125 -7.53 5.68 3.95
C SER A 125 -7.81 4.23 4.33
N PHE A 126 -8.70 4.03 5.32
CA PHE A 126 -9.13 2.68 5.74
C PHE A 126 -9.78 1.92 4.57
N ILE A 127 -10.76 2.53 3.88
CA ILE A 127 -11.48 1.87 2.78
C ILE A 127 -10.53 1.48 1.66
N ILE A 128 -9.70 2.40 1.18
CA ILE A 128 -8.76 2.16 0.08
C ILE A 128 -7.81 1.03 0.45
N THR A 129 -7.19 1.10 1.63
CA THR A 129 -6.23 0.08 2.06
C THR A 129 -6.90 -1.28 2.27
N TYR A 130 -8.10 -1.30 2.85
CA TYR A 130 -8.87 -2.52 3.03
C TYR A 130 -9.23 -3.20 1.70
N VAL A 131 -9.65 -2.42 0.70
CA VAL A 131 -9.92 -2.94 -0.65
C VAL A 131 -8.65 -3.53 -1.27
N ILE A 132 -7.52 -2.84 -1.16
CA ILE A 132 -6.23 -3.34 -1.66
C ILE A 132 -5.86 -4.67 -0.98
N ILE A 133 -5.98 -4.76 0.35
CA ILE A 133 -5.75 -5.99 1.13
C ILE A 133 -6.60 -7.14 0.58
N LYS A 134 -7.90 -6.91 0.34
CA LYS A 134 -8.82 -7.95 -0.15
C LYS A 134 -8.54 -8.37 -1.59
N VAL A 135 -8.26 -7.41 -2.47
CA VAL A 135 -7.93 -7.69 -3.88
C VAL A 135 -6.63 -8.49 -3.96
N LEU A 136 -5.58 -8.04 -3.28
CA LEU A 136 -4.30 -8.74 -3.26
C LEU A 136 -4.42 -10.12 -2.60
N TYR A 137 -5.19 -10.27 -1.53
CA TYR A 137 -5.44 -11.57 -0.93
C TYR A 137 -6.01 -12.55 -1.96
N ASN A 138 -7.07 -12.16 -2.68
CA ASN A 138 -7.67 -13.00 -3.71
C ASN A 138 -6.68 -13.33 -4.83
N MET A 139 -5.86 -12.38 -5.25
CA MET A 139 -4.81 -12.62 -6.26
C MET A 139 -3.79 -13.64 -5.79
N PHE A 140 -3.29 -13.48 -4.56
CA PHE A 140 -2.24 -14.34 -4.01
C PHE A 140 -2.72 -15.77 -3.73
N GLN A 141 -4.02 -16.00 -3.51
CA GLN A 141 -4.57 -17.36 -3.38
C GLN A 141 -4.40 -18.23 -4.63
N HIS A 142 -4.20 -17.63 -5.80
CA HIS A 142 -3.96 -18.34 -7.05
C HIS A 142 -2.47 -18.71 -7.27
N PHE A 143 -1.56 -18.20 -6.43
CA PHE A 143 -0.15 -18.56 -6.49
C PHE A 143 0.14 -19.79 -5.64
N PRO A 144 1.14 -20.63 -6.01
CA PRO A 144 1.58 -21.75 -5.20
C PRO A 144 2.10 -21.27 -3.84
N GLU A 145 1.89 -22.05 -2.80
CA GLU A 145 2.31 -21.70 -1.43
C GLU A 145 3.82 -21.53 -1.31
N ASP A 146 4.57 -22.41 -1.98
CA ASP A 146 6.03 -22.35 -2.03
C ASP A 146 6.47 -22.00 -3.45
N LEU A 147 7.03 -20.82 -3.64
CA LEU A 147 7.69 -20.45 -4.89
C LEU A 147 8.97 -21.26 -5.04
N ASN A 148 8.91 -22.31 -5.86
CA ASN A 148 10.08 -23.06 -6.24
C ASN A 148 10.90 -22.27 -7.29
N LEU A 149 11.79 -21.38 -6.81
CA LEU A 149 12.67 -20.60 -7.69
C LEU A 149 13.60 -21.49 -8.56
N ASN A 150 13.77 -22.77 -8.21
CA ASN A 150 14.49 -23.72 -9.05
C ASN A 150 13.71 -24.12 -10.31
N SER A 151 12.40 -23.85 -10.36
CA SER A 151 11.59 -24.06 -11.57
C SER A 151 11.73 -22.90 -12.57
N LEU A 152 12.26 -21.76 -12.15
CA LEU A 152 12.60 -20.65 -13.05
C LEU A 152 13.90 -21.06 -13.78
N LYS A 153 13.75 -21.57 -15.01
CA LYS A 153 14.91 -21.81 -15.87
C LYS A 153 15.68 -20.50 -16.00
N PRO A 154 17.01 -20.49 -15.76
CA PRO A 154 17.79 -19.28 -15.96
C PRO A 154 17.57 -18.78 -17.39
N ILE A 155 17.27 -17.49 -17.53
CA ILE A 155 17.12 -16.86 -18.85
C ILE A 155 18.47 -17.01 -19.56
N ASN A 156 18.50 -17.84 -20.58
CA ASN A 156 19.71 -18.05 -21.36
C ASN A 156 19.88 -16.86 -22.32
N PHE A 157 20.58 -15.82 -21.85
CA PHE A 157 20.86 -14.61 -22.62
C PHE A 157 21.64 -14.88 -23.92
N SER A 158 22.34 -16.03 -24.07
CA SER A 158 23.02 -16.37 -25.30
C SER A 158 22.09 -16.68 -26.47
N LYS A 159 20.81 -16.95 -26.21
CA LYS A 159 19.78 -17.16 -27.24
C LYS A 159 18.99 -15.89 -27.60
N VAL A 160 19.24 -14.77 -26.95
CA VAL A 160 18.63 -13.49 -27.31
C VAL A 160 19.37 -12.92 -28.50
N LYS A 161 18.83 -13.13 -29.69
CA LYS A 161 19.36 -12.58 -30.96
C LYS A 161 19.00 -11.10 -31.00
N TRP A 162 19.93 -10.23 -30.62
CA TRP A 162 19.78 -8.79 -30.79
C TRP A 162 19.77 -8.49 -32.28
N ARG A 163 18.64 -8.06 -32.82
CA ARG A 163 18.56 -7.55 -34.20
C ARG A 163 19.30 -6.20 -34.24
N SER A 164 20.48 -6.17 -34.83
CA SER A 164 21.19 -4.92 -35.07
C SER A 164 20.38 -4.07 -36.07
N ARG A 165 20.16 -2.80 -35.74
CA ARG A 165 19.39 -1.80 -36.52
C ARG A 165 20.18 -1.31 -37.77
N LYS A 166 20.98 -2.18 -38.41
CA LYS A 166 21.84 -1.78 -39.56
C LYS A 166 21.30 -2.17 -40.93
N ASP A 167 20.13 -2.80 -41.01
CA ASP A 167 19.60 -3.30 -42.28
C ASP A 167 18.41 -2.47 -42.83
N SER A 168 18.35 -1.20 -42.51
CA SER A 168 17.38 -0.27 -43.10
C SER A 168 18.10 0.91 -43.74
N ASN A 169 18.82 0.63 -44.83
CA ASN A 169 19.14 1.64 -45.81
C ASN A 169 18.42 1.22 -47.11
N PRO A 170 17.36 1.90 -47.58
CA PRO A 170 16.84 1.73 -48.92
C PRO A 170 17.69 2.57 -49.87
N ASP A 171 18.33 1.91 -50.84
CA ASP A 171 18.78 2.53 -52.06
C ASP A 171 17.59 3.01 -52.92
#